data_ac60a3a179b53e37914cdd4c927bb587
#
_entry.id   ac60a3a179b53e37914cdd4c927bb587
#
_cell.length_a   1.000
_cell.length_b   1.000
_cell.length_c   1.000
_cell.angle_alpha   90.00
_cell.angle_beta   90.00
_cell.angle_gamma   90.00
#
_symmetry.space_group_name_H-M   'P 1'
#
loop_
_entity.id
_entity.type
_entity.pdbx_description
1 polymer ?
#
loop_
_entity_poly.entity_id
_entity_poly.type
_entity_poly.pdbx_seq_one_letter_code
_entity_poly.pdbx_strand_id
1 'polypeptide(L)'
;MVAFGLLAPRSGAAQEEEPPTVLRALDLENAGKYREAAQLFRAALRTTPTAGALLGLERAYAELGMSDSLLAPLDSLIARRPRDPLYRSVQLRTLQILRKEDLLRAAFERWVRETPRDPAPYREYARLLLQLGRSAAADSVVQRGRISLGGARDLEYETAQLRAAQGEWRASADAWRRALADAPHLAGAAAYALAPTPAATRDTVRGIFLAAPADAGARSALAELELAWGRPREAWDALRVLPPDTVAARVWTEFGERTLAEERYVVARDALAAALRVRRTSALALTAARAALRAGSPADVFTLAPLAEADADPARVARDYVPLHVEALAALGRGAEAEAVVARYDRYLAPGQRMRLAHSLATAWVRAGDLPRARAALRAAGEDADSSEAAGWLALYEGRLAAARLLLRGARDPDADLALALGIVARTRGDTAPELGGAFLALARGDSAGAATRFVDAAERHPEAASAIVLAAARIRAARGDAVGAMALWQRVVSRYADSPEAAESELEWARALRRRGDAAGAIAHLEHLILNAPQSALLPQARRELELARGAVPST
;
A
#
# COMPACT_ATOMS: atom_id res chain seq x y z
N MET A 1 -11.15 3.67 17.91
CA MET A 1 -10.15 4.33 18.77
C MET A 1 -9.20 5.06 17.82
N VAL A 2 -9.43 6.35 17.60
CA VAL A 2 -8.68 7.16 16.61
C VAL A 2 -7.64 7.96 17.39
N ALA A 3 -6.36 7.63 17.18
CA ALA A 3 -5.25 8.37 17.74
C ALA A 3 -5.12 9.71 17.00
N PHE A 4 -5.51 10.80 17.65
CA PHE A 4 -5.26 12.15 17.17
C PHE A 4 -3.80 12.51 17.45
N GLY A 5 -2.98 12.58 16.38
CA GLY A 5 -1.64 13.14 16.44
C GLY A 5 -1.70 14.63 16.81
N LEU A 6 -1.11 15.00 17.91
CA LEU A 6 -0.91 16.37 18.36
C LEU A 6 0.05 17.09 17.39
N LEU A 7 -0.48 17.99 16.56
CA LEU A 7 0.30 19.00 15.84
C LEU A 7 0.72 20.10 16.82
N ALA A 8 1.97 20.07 17.25
CA ALA A 8 2.58 21.17 17.98
C ALA A 8 2.85 22.35 17.02
N PRO A 9 2.52 23.60 17.38
CA PRO A 9 2.90 24.75 16.59
C PRO A 9 4.42 24.96 16.64
N ARG A 10 5.05 25.04 15.46
CA ARG A 10 6.44 25.48 15.33
C ARG A 10 6.50 27.00 15.52
N SER A 11 6.50 27.47 16.76
CA SER A 11 7.13 28.73 17.14
C SER A 11 8.55 28.39 17.55
N GLY A 12 9.55 29.07 17.01
CA GLY A 12 10.95 28.97 17.43
C GLY A 12 11.17 29.55 18.83
N ALA A 13 10.54 28.94 19.85
CA ALA A 13 10.94 29.06 21.24
C ALA A 13 11.90 27.91 21.51
N ALA A 14 13.07 28.20 22.06
CA ALA A 14 13.95 27.21 22.63
C ALA A 14 13.08 26.20 23.41
N GLN A 15 13.30 24.89 23.19
CA GLN A 15 12.68 23.87 24.03
C GLN A 15 13.18 24.16 25.45
N GLU A 16 12.34 24.81 26.27
CA GLU A 16 12.59 24.92 27.70
C GLU A 16 12.67 23.48 28.21
N GLU A 17 13.81 23.13 28.77
CA GLU A 17 14.00 21.81 29.41
C GLU A 17 12.92 21.66 30.48
N GLU A 18 12.08 20.62 30.35
CA GLU A 18 11.00 20.39 31.31
C GLU A 18 11.59 20.17 32.72
N PRO A 19 11.05 20.81 33.75
CA PRO A 19 11.53 20.66 35.10
C PRO A 19 11.55 19.18 35.55
N PRO A 20 12.51 18.74 36.39
CA PRO A 20 12.58 17.36 36.86
C PRO A 20 11.30 16.84 37.52
N THR A 21 10.52 17.72 38.12
CA THR A 21 9.19 17.41 38.68
C THR A 21 8.18 17.04 37.62
N VAL A 22 8.24 17.67 36.44
CA VAL A 22 7.37 17.37 35.30
C VAL A 22 7.77 16.04 34.67
N LEU A 23 9.07 15.78 34.49
CA LEU A 23 9.56 14.49 33.98
C LEU A 23 9.12 13.33 34.88
N ARG A 24 9.25 13.50 36.20
CA ARG A 24 8.78 12.50 37.17
C ARG A 24 7.27 12.30 37.13
N ALA A 25 6.51 13.37 36.90
CA ALA A 25 5.06 13.30 36.76
C ALA A 25 4.66 12.53 35.48
N LEU A 26 5.40 12.71 34.36
CA LEU A 26 5.21 11.94 33.12
C LEU A 26 5.51 10.45 33.33
N ASP A 27 6.55 10.11 34.09
CA ASP A 27 6.85 8.70 34.43
C ASP A 27 5.71 8.06 35.23
N LEU A 28 5.13 8.79 36.18
CA LEU A 28 3.97 8.33 36.95
C LEU A 28 2.72 8.20 36.08
N GLU A 29 2.49 9.13 35.17
CA GLU A 29 1.39 9.07 34.18
C GLU A 29 1.53 7.81 33.30
N ASN A 30 2.72 7.56 32.75
CA ASN A 30 3.03 6.36 31.96
C ASN A 30 2.86 5.05 32.77
N ALA A 31 3.08 5.09 34.08
CA ALA A 31 2.83 3.98 34.99
C ALA A 31 1.36 3.83 35.43
N GLY A 32 0.43 4.65 34.89
CA GLY A 32 -0.99 4.65 35.25
C GLY A 32 -1.31 5.25 36.63
N LYS A 33 -0.34 5.88 37.30
CA LYS A 33 -0.49 6.51 38.61
C LYS A 33 -0.97 7.95 38.50
N TYR A 34 -2.12 8.14 37.85
CA TYR A 34 -2.65 9.45 37.49
C TYR A 34 -2.86 10.41 38.68
N ARG A 35 -3.23 9.89 39.87
CA ARG A 35 -3.42 10.74 41.06
C ARG A 35 -2.12 11.35 41.56
N GLU A 36 -1.04 10.55 41.59
CA GLU A 36 0.29 10.99 41.99
C GLU A 36 0.86 11.95 40.93
N ALA A 37 0.71 11.61 39.66
CA ALA A 37 1.10 12.46 38.52
C ALA A 37 0.42 13.84 38.59
N ALA A 38 -0.90 13.89 38.81
CA ALA A 38 -1.66 15.11 38.92
C ALA A 38 -1.18 16.01 40.07
N GLN A 39 -0.78 15.43 41.20
CA GLN A 39 -0.20 16.20 42.32
C GLN A 39 1.10 16.90 41.92
N LEU A 40 2.01 16.18 41.23
CA LEU A 40 3.27 16.74 40.79
C LEU A 40 3.09 17.76 39.67
N PHE A 41 2.23 17.51 38.68
CA PHE A 41 1.91 18.50 37.65
C PHE A 41 1.32 19.77 38.26
N ARG A 42 0.39 19.65 39.23
CA ARG A 42 -0.18 20.80 39.93
C ARG A 42 0.86 21.59 40.76
N ALA A 43 1.80 20.90 41.39
CA ALA A 43 2.91 21.53 42.10
C ALA A 43 3.81 22.29 41.10
N ALA A 44 4.18 21.67 39.97
CA ALA A 44 4.98 22.30 38.93
C ALA A 44 4.31 23.57 38.37
N LEU A 45 3.00 23.55 38.11
CA LEU A 45 2.25 24.72 37.64
C LEU A 45 2.25 25.92 38.59
N ARG A 46 2.44 25.68 39.89
CA ARG A 46 2.53 26.76 40.90
C ARG A 46 3.90 27.45 40.89
N THR A 47 4.96 26.68 40.63
CA THR A 47 6.37 27.14 40.68
C THR A 47 6.86 27.59 39.31
N THR A 48 6.79 26.71 38.32
CA THR A 48 7.29 26.91 36.96
C THR A 48 6.26 26.39 35.96
N PRO A 49 5.27 27.22 35.57
CA PRO A 49 4.23 26.83 34.63
C PRO A 49 4.83 26.50 33.24
N THR A 50 4.82 25.23 32.85
CA THR A 50 5.22 24.76 31.51
C THR A 50 4.04 24.18 30.76
N ALA A 51 4.15 24.07 29.44
CA ALA A 51 3.14 23.42 28.59
C ALA A 51 2.97 21.94 28.99
N GLY A 52 4.07 21.23 29.25
CA GLY A 52 4.05 19.84 29.67
C GLY A 52 3.32 19.62 30.98
N ALA A 53 3.53 20.49 31.97
CA ALA A 53 2.83 20.41 33.25
C ALA A 53 1.32 20.64 33.12
N LEU A 54 0.89 21.59 32.27
CA LEU A 54 -0.54 21.87 32.07
C LEU A 54 -1.25 20.76 31.30
N LEU A 55 -0.68 20.32 30.18
CA LEU A 55 -1.25 19.25 29.37
C LEU A 55 -1.22 17.89 30.10
N GLY A 56 -0.18 17.64 30.90
CA GLY A 56 -0.12 16.47 31.76
C GLY A 56 -1.21 16.49 32.85
N LEU A 57 -1.45 17.64 33.46
CA LEU A 57 -2.53 17.79 34.44
C LEU A 57 -3.93 17.63 33.79
N GLU A 58 -4.13 18.16 32.57
CA GLU A 58 -5.35 18.00 31.78
C GLU A 58 -5.64 16.51 31.55
N ARG A 59 -4.64 15.73 31.07
CA ARG A 59 -4.80 14.28 30.83
C ARG A 59 -5.03 13.52 32.13
N ALA A 60 -4.23 13.77 33.16
CA ALA A 60 -4.35 13.07 34.43
C ALA A 60 -5.73 13.29 35.07
N TYR A 61 -6.28 14.52 35.03
CA TYR A 61 -7.61 14.80 35.53
C TYR A 61 -8.73 14.22 34.65
N ALA A 62 -8.51 14.10 33.33
CA ALA A 62 -9.46 13.42 32.44
C ALA A 62 -9.58 11.93 32.81
N GLU A 63 -8.46 11.24 33.01
CA GLU A 63 -8.41 9.83 33.41
C GLU A 63 -9.04 9.59 34.81
N LEU A 64 -8.92 10.55 35.71
CA LEU A 64 -9.52 10.49 37.06
C LEU A 64 -11.00 10.92 37.09
N GLY A 65 -11.58 11.41 35.97
CA GLY A 65 -12.92 11.97 35.95
C GLY A 65 -13.04 13.32 36.73
N MET A 66 -11.94 14.02 36.95
CA MET A 66 -11.83 15.21 37.76
C MET A 66 -11.55 16.49 36.93
N SER A 67 -12.03 16.53 35.67
CA SER A 67 -11.76 17.65 34.77
C SER A 67 -12.23 19.02 35.30
N ASP A 68 -13.21 19.06 36.19
CA ASP A 68 -13.66 20.29 36.87
C ASP A 68 -12.60 20.91 37.76
N SER A 69 -11.75 20.08 38.36
CA SER A 69 -10.64 20.50 39.24
C SER A 69 -9.52 21.25 38.49
N LEU A 70 -9.56 21.26 37.14
CA LEU A 70 -8.61 22.00 36.29
C LEU A 70 -8.95 23.49 36.20
N LEU A 71 -10.24 23.89 36.40
CA LEU A 71 -10.67 25.26 36.21
C LEU A 71 -9.98 26.27 37.12
N ALA A 72 -9.84 25.98 38.41
CA ALA A 72 -9.20 26.91 39.36
C ALA A 72 -7.69 27.13 39.07
N PRO A 73 -6.87 26.09 38.78
CA PRO A 73 -5.52 26.29 38.28
C PRO A 73 -5.47 27.13 36.99
N LEU A 74 -6.37 26.86 36.02
CA LEU A 74 -6.43 27.61 34.77
C LEU A 74 -6.77 29.10 34.98
N ASP A 75 -7.73 29.39 35.81
CA ASP A 75 -8.09 30.81 36.12
C ASP A 75 -6.90 31.56 36.72
N SER A 76 -6.11 30.93 37.58
CA SER A 76 -4.89 31.48 38.15
C SER A 76 -3.79 31.73 37.09
N LEU A 77 -3.63 30.80 36.14
CA LEU A 77 -2.67 30.92 35.03
C LEU A 77 -3.08 32.01 34.06
N ILE A 78 -4.36 32.06 33.68
CA ILE A 78 -4.93 33.07 32.80
C ILE A 78 -4.85 34.47 33.43
N ALA A 79 -5.08 34.59 34.73
CA ALA A 79 -4.92 35.88 35.41
C ALA A 79 -3.49 36.42 35.33
N ARG A 80 -2.48 35.52 35.33
CA ARG A 80 -1.06 35.88 35.18
C ARG A 80 -0.66 36.16 33.73
N ARG A 81 -1.20 35.41 32.77
CA ARG A 81 -0.91 35.51 31.34
C ARG A 81 -2.20 35.45 30.51
N PRO A 82 -2.97 36.57 30.47
CA PRO A 82 -4.31 36.59 29.86
C PRO A 82 -4.34 36.29 28.37
N ARG A 83 -3.23 36.55 27.66
CA ARG A 83 -3.09 36.35 26.21
C ARG A 83 -2.44 35.04 25.80
N ASP A 84 -2.10 34.18 26.76
CA ASP A 84 -1.49 32.88 26.46
C ASP A 84 -2.52 31.96 25.77
N PRO A 85 -2.31 31.59 24.50
CA PRO A 85 -3.29 30.79 23.74
C PRO A 85 -3.44 29.38 24.29
N LEU A 86 -2.39 28.79 24.88
CA LEU A 86 -2.45 27.46 25.45
C LEU A 86 -3.43 27.41 26.63
N TYR A 87 -3.32 28.35 27.57
CA TYR A 87 -4.20 28.36 28.75
C TYR A 87 -5.66 28.55 28.35
N ARG A 88 -5.91 29.42 27.38
CA ARG A 88 -7.26 29.65 26.83
C ARG A 88 -7.81 28.45 26.10
N SER A 89 -7.00 27.79 25.27
CA SER A 89 -7.43 26.57 24.57
C SER A 89 -7.80 25.45 25.54
N VAL A 90 -6.97 25.23 26.59
CA VAL A 90 -7.26 24.23 27.63
C VAL A 90 -8.54 24.60 28.40
N GLN A 91 -8.76 25.91 28.70
CA GLN A 91 -10.01 26.36 29.34
C GLN A 91 -11.23 26.03 28.49
N LEU A 92 -11.21 26.33 27.20
CA LEU A 92 -12.34 26.02 26.31
C LEU A 92 -12.60 24.53 26.23
N ARG A 93 -11.55 23.67 26.07
CA ARG A 93 -11.71 22.21 26.05
C ARG A 93 -12.28 21.67 27.35
N THR A 94 -11.78 22.16 28.49
CA THR A 94 -12.29 21.76 29.81
C THR A 94 -13.77 22.10 29.98
N LEU A 95 -14.17 23.31 29.60
CA LEU A 95 -15.57 23.75 29.67
C LEU A 95 -16.47 22.94 28.74
N GLN A 96 -15.95 22.55 27.56
CA GLN A 96 -16.68 21.68 26.62
C GLN A 96 -16.88 20.28 27.21
N ILE A 97 -15.82 19.66 27.79
CA ILE A 97 -15.90 18.35 28.44
C ILE A 97 -16.95 18.38 29.57
N LEU A 98 -16.97 19.44 30.35
CA LEU A 98 -17.91 19.65 31.45
C LEU A 98 -19.32 20.05 30.99
N ARG A 99 -19.55 20.22 29.68
CA ARG A 99 -20.82 20.66 29.07
C ARG A 99 -21.35 21.99 29.61
N LYS A 100 -20.45 22.89 30.03
CA LYS A 100 -20.79 24.23 30.57
C LYS A 100 -20.85 25.25 29.42
N GLU A 101 -21.90 25.16 28.60
CA GLU A 101 -22.00 25.89 27.33
C GLU A 101 -21.97 27.42 27.48
N ASP A 102 -22.66 27.97 28.48
CA ASP A 102 -22.65 29.42 28.70
C ASP A 102 -21.29 29.95 29.12
N LEU A 103 -20.59 29.18 29.98
CA LEU A 103 -19.21 29.51 30.38
C LEU A 103 -18.24 29.36 29.23
N LEU A 104 -18.40 28.34 28.39
CA LEU A 104 -17.61 28.11 27.20
C LEU A 104 -17.72 29.32 26.24
N ARG A 105 -18.95 29.76 25.96
CA ARG A 105 -19.21 30.96 25.13
C ARG A 105 -18.61 32.22 25.76
N ALA A 106 -18.83 32.44 27.06
CA ALA A 106 -18.29 33.59 27.76
C ALA A 106 -16.75 33.62 27.77
N ALA A 107 -16.10 32.46 27.90
CA ALA A 107 -14.64 32.33 27.83
C ALA A 107 -14.12 32.67 26.43
N PHE A 108 -14.76 32.15 25.36
CA PHE A 108 -14.46 32.52 23.98
C PHE A 108 -14.56 34.04 23.74
N GLU A 109 -15.70 34.64 24.10
CA GLU A 109 -15.91 36.09 23.91
C GLU A 109 -14.91 36.95 24.69
N ARG A 110 -14.48 36.50 25.87
CA ARG A 110 -13.43 37.16 26.64
C ARG A 110 -12.09 37.07 25.92
N TRP A 111 -11.74 35.89 25.40
CA TRP A 111 -10.49 35.68 24.68
C TRP A 111 -10.43 36.57 23.41
N VAL A 112 -11.50 36.61 22.61
CA VAL A 112 -11.61 37.52 21.45
C VAL A 112 -11.38 38.98 21.82
N ARG A 113 -11.97 39.44 22.93
CA ARG A 113 -11.78 40.86 23.38
C ARG A 113 -10.35 41.15 23.78
N GLU A 114 -9.66 40.18 24.38
CA GLU A 114 -8.27 40.37 24.84
C GLU A 114 -7.25 40.25 23.70
N THR A 115 -7.59 39.55 22.63
CA THR A 115 -6.72 39.30 21.47
C THR A 115 -7.47 39.49 20.13
N PRO A 116 -7.92 40.71 19.80
CA PRO A 116 -8.86 40.94 18.68
C PRO A 116 -8.29 40.64 17.29
N ARG A 117 -6.96 40.54 17.15
CA ARG A 117 -6.27 40.21 15.88
C ARG A 117 -5.66 38.82 15.87
N ASP A 118 -5.96 38.00 16.85
CA ASP A 118 -5.47 36.62 16.94
C ASP A 118 -6.49 35.65 16.35
N PRO A 119 -6.16 34.79 15.38
CA PRO A 119 -7.06 33.78 14.86
C PRO A 119 -7.33 32.62 15.84
N ALA A 120 -6.48 32.43 16.86
CA ALA A 120 -6.55 31.30 17.78
C ALA A 120 -7.92 31.11 18.48
N PRO A 121 -8.58 32.16 19.00
CA PRO A 121 -9.90 32.02 19.61
C PRO A 121 -10.93 31.41 18.64
N TYR A 122 -10.95 31.92 17.41
CA TYR A 122 -11.90 31.48 16.39
C TYR A 122 -11.62 30.03 15.96
N ARG A 123 -10.35 29.66 15.79
CA ARG A 123 -9.92 28.29 15.47
C ARG A 123 -10.38 27.30 16.53
N GLU A 124 -10.02 27.53 17.77
CA GLU A 124 -10.33 26.62 18.87
C GLU A 124 -11.83 26.47 19.08
N TYR A 125 -12.58 27.57 19.09
CA TYR A 125 -14.01 27.51 19.32
C TYR A 125 -14.76 26.88 18.15
N ALA A 126 -14.40 27.18 16.90
CA ALA A 126 -14.99 26.54 15.73
C ALA A 126 -14.71 25.02 15.72
N ARG A 127 -13.48 24.60 16.06
CA ARG A 127 -13.11 23.20 16.17
C ARG A 127 -13.97 22.46 17.23
N LEU A 128 -14.15 23.05 18.38
CA LEU A 128 -14.99 22.48 19.43
C LEU A 128 -16.46 22.36 19.00
N LEU A 129 -16.99 23.38 18.30
CA LEU A 129 -18.36 23.34 17.77
C LEU A 129 -18.53 22.24 16.71
N LEU A 130 -17.55 22.03 15.84
CA LEU A 130 -17.55 20.95 14.86
C LEU A 130 -17.53 19.56 15.54
N GLN A 131 -16.71 19.39 16.58
CA GLN A 131 -16.70 18.15 17.38
C GLN A 131 -18.04 17.85 18.07
N LEU A 132 -18.80 18.90 18.39
CA LEU A 132 -20.17 18.78 18.94
C LEU A 132 -21.25 18.60 17.85
N GLY A 133 -20.88 18.51 16.58
CA GLY A 133 -21.80 18.42 15.44
C GLY A 133 -22.56 19.72 15.14
N ARG A 134 -22.13 20.86 15.70
CA ARG A 134 -22.77 22.19 15.54
C ARG A 134 -22.17 22.97 14.38
N SER A 135 -22.24 22.43 13.16
CA SER A 135 -21.61 22.99 11.98
C SER A 135 -22.07 24.42 11.63
N ALA A 136 -23.36 24.74 11.79
CA ALA A 136 -23.88 26.08 11.54
C ALA A 136 -23.31 27.13 12.53
N ALA A 137 -23.17 26.77 13.81
CA ALA A 137 -22.56 27.65 14.81
C ALA A 137 -21.06 27.84 14.54
N ALA A 138 -20.36 26.77 14.14
CA ALA A 138 -18.96 26.82 13.71
C ALA A 138 -18.77 27.74 12.51
N ASP A 139 -19.66 27.67 11.50
CA ASP A 139 -19.63 28.57 10.34
C ASP A 139 -19.77 30.03 10.75
N SER A 140 -20.72 30.34 11.63
CA SER A 140 -20.89 31.70 12.15
C SER A 140 -19.63 32.25 12.85
N VAL A 141 -18.94 31.38 13.61
CA VAL A 141 -17.69 31.73 14.30
C VAL A 141 -16.55 31.96 13.29
N VAL A 142 -16.40 31.11 12.30
CA VAL A 142 -15.37 31.25 11.24
C VAL A 142 -15.61 32.53 10.43
N GLN A 143 -16.85 32.78 10.01
CA GLN A 143 -17.21 34.01 9.28
C GLN A 143 -16.94 35.29 10.09
N ARG A 144 -17.33 35.28 11.37
CA ARG A 144 -17.00 36.39 12.28
C ARG A 144 -15.49 36.59 12.39
N GLY A 145 -14.72 35.49 12.52
CA GLY A 145 -13.26 35.54 12.56
C GLY A 145 -12.69 36.17 11.29
N ARG A 146 -13.13 35.74 10.12
CA ARG A 146 -12.68 36.27 8.83
C ARG A 146 -12.94 37.78 8.69
N ILE A 147 -14.12 38.22 9.11
CA ILE A 147 -14.46 39.68 9.11
C ILE A 147 -13.55 40.45 10.07
N SER A 148 -13.39 39.94 11.29
CA SER A 148 -12.61 40.60 12.34
C SER A 148 -11.11 40.67 12.02
N LEU A 149 -10.58 39.68 11.31
CA LEU A 149 -9.18 39.55 10.90
C LEU A 149 -8.88 40.19 9.52
N GLY A 150 -9.88 40.75 8.86
CA GLY A 150 -9.72 41.42 7.56
C GLY A 150 -9.64 40.44 6.37
N GLY A 151 -10.35 39.34 6.41
CA GLY A 151 -10.38 38.32 5.33
C GLY A 151 -9.18 37.38 5.37
N ALA A 152 -8.59 37.18 6.51
CA ALA A 152 -7.35 36.46 6.74
C ALA A 152 -7.33 35.01 6.21
N ARG A 153 -6.21 34.67 5.57
CA ARG A 153 -5.86 33.29 5.20
C ARG A 153 -5.75 32.34 6.41
N ASP A 154 -5.64 32.91 7.59
CA ASP A 154 -5.42 32.20 8.85
C ASP A 154 -6.52 31.23 9.26
N LEU A 155 -7.70 31.27 8.63
CA LEU A 155 -8.84 30.39 8.91
C LEU A 155 -9.23 29.50 7.72
N GLU A 156 -8.38 29.34 6.71
CA GLU A 156 -8.67 28.49 5.55
C GLU A 156 -8.73 27.01 5.90
N TYR A 157 -7.92 26.56 6.84
CA TYR A 157 -7.97 25.20 7.37
C TYR A 157 -9.33 24.87 8.01
N GLU A 158 -9.79 25.74 8.91
CA GLU A 158 -11.08 25.59 9.60
C GLU A 158 -12.25 25.72 8.62
N THR A 159 -12.14 26.63 7.65
CA THR A 159 -13.12 26.76 6.56
C THR A 159 -13.19 25.47 5.75
N ALA A 160 -12.06 24.89 5.40
CA ALA A 160 -11.99 23.67 4.60
C ALA A 160 -12.63 22.49 5.32
N GLN A 161 -12.33 22.29 6.60
CA GLN A 161 -12.94 21.24 7.41
C GLN A 161 -14.45 21.42 7.58
N LEU A 162 -14.87 22.66 7.83
CA LEU A 162 -16.29 22.99 7.97
C LEU A 162 -17.06 22.66 6.69
N ARG A 163 -16.55 23.06 5.53
CA ARG A 163 -17.17 22.77 4.23
C ARG A 163 -17.22 21.27 3.93
N ALA A 164 -16.18 20.52 4.30
CA ALA A 164 -16.20 19.05 4.19
C ALA A 164 -17.29 18.45 5.07
N ALA A 165 -17.42 18.89 6.33
CA ALA A 165 -18.46 18.42 7.25
C ALA A 165 -19.88 18.73 6.78
N GLN A 166 -20.06 19.77 5.96
CA GLN A 166 -21.33 20.17 5.34
C GLN A 166 -21.59 19.45 4.00
N GLY A 167 -20.63 18.66 3.50
CA GLY A 167 -20.71 18.04 2.18
C GLY A 167 -20.48 18.98 1.00
N GLU A 168 -20.00 20.20 1.27
CA GLU A 168 -19.68 21.22 0.29
C GLU A 168 -18.29 21.00 -0.31
N TRP A 169 -18.10 19.86 -0.99
CA TRP A 169 -16.80 19.32 -1.42
C TRP A 169 -15.99 20.29 -2.27
N ARG A 170 -16.64 21.03 -3.17
CA ARG A 170 -15.98 22.05 -3.99
C ARG A 170 -15.41 23.17 -3.15
N ALA A 171 -16.23 23.75 -2.26
CA ALA A 171 -15.82 24.84 -1.39
C ALA A 171 -14.73 24.41 -0.41
N SER A 172 -14.83 23.17 0.09
CA SER A 172 -13.78 22.55 0.92
C SER A 172 -12.46 22.44 0.17
N ALA A 173 -12.48 21.90 -1.06
CA ALA A 173 -11.26 21.75 -1.87
C ALA A 173 -10.60 23.10 -2.20
N ASP A 174 -11.40 24.14 -2.50
CA ASP A 174 -10.90 25.49 -2.74
C ASP A 174 -10.22 26.07 -1.48
N ALA A 175 -10.81 25.88 -0.30
CA ALA A 175 -10.23 26.31 0.97
C ALA A 175 -8.97 25.51 1.33
N TRP A 176 -8.97 24.19 1.13
CA TRP A 176 -7.78 23.36 1.31
C TRP A 176 -6.63 23.80 0.41
N ARG A 177 -6.91 24.08 -0.85
CA ARG A 177 -5.87 24.54 -1.78
C ARG A 177 -5.21 25.84 -1.30
N ARG A 178 -5.99 26.79 -0.74
CA ARG A 178 -5.44 28.02 -0.15
C ARG A 178 -4.65 27.74 1.12
N ALA A 179 -5.15 26.88 2.01
CA ALA A 179 -4.45 26.48 3.23
C ALA A 179 -3.11 25.79 2.95
N LEU A 180 -3.05 24.96 1.94
CA LEU A 180 -1.84 24.20 1.56
C LEU A 180 -0.74 25.08 0.96
N ALA A 181 -1.08 26.23 0.39
CA ALA A 181 -0.08 27.20 -0.08
C ALA A 181 0.80 27.72 1.06
N ASP A 182 0.22 27.91 2.25
CA ASP A 182 0.92 28.40 3.44
C ASP A 182 1.39 27.23 4.36
N ALA A 183 0.72 26.08 4.30
CA ALA A 183 0.96 24.91 5.16
C ALA A 183 0.97 23.58 4.38
N PRO A 184 1.98 23.30 3.53
CA PRO A 184 2.03 22.11 2.68
C PRO A 184 2.02 20.79 3.49
N HIS A 185 2.47 20.82 4.75
CA HIS A 185 2.45 19.66 5.64
C HIS A 185 1.03 19.16 6.00
N LEU A 186 -0.01 19.93 5.68
CA LEU A 186 -1.41 19.54 5.89
C LEU A 186 -1.98 18.69 4.74
N ALA A 187 -1.17 18.29 3.76
CA ALA A 187 -1.61 17.50 2.60
C ALA A 187 -2.40 16.24 2.99
N GLY A 188 -1.90 15.48 3.96
CA GLY A 188 -2.60 14.29 4.47
C GLY A 188 -3.95 14.61 5.15
N ALA A 189 -4.03 15.74 5.87
CA ALA A 189 -5.28 16.18 6.49
C ALA A 189 -6.32 16.57 5.42
N ALA A 190 -5.89 17.26 4.36
CA ALA A 190 -6.75 17.60 3.22
C ALA A 190 -7.28 16.35 2.52
N ALA A 191 -6.40 15.39 2.24
CA ALA A 191 -6.78 14.13 1.62
C ALA A 191 -7.77 13.35 2.49
N TYR A 192 -7.53 13.26 3.79
CA TYR A 192 -8.44 12.60 4.72
C TYR A 192 -9.83 13.24 4.74
N ALA A 193 -9.89 14.58 4.84
CA ALA A 193 -11.15 15.33 4.89
C ALA A 193 -11.96 15.19 3.59
N LEU A 194 -11.29 15.09 2.43
CA LEU A 194 -11.92 15.01 1.10
C LEU A 194 -12.11 13.56 0.60
N ALA A 195 -11.55 12.55 1.26
CA ALA A 195 -11.70 11.15 0.85
C ALA A 195 -13.16 10.70 0.68
N PRO A 196 -14.13 11.13 1.53
CA PRO A 196 -15.54 10.77 1.39
C PRO A 196 -16.26 11.41 0.19
N THR A 197 -15.57 12.24 -0.63
CA THR A 197 -16.18 12.91 -1.79
C THR A 197 -16.89 11.91 -2.71
N PRO A 198 -18.20 12.14 -3.01
CA PRO A 198 -18.95 11.29 -3.92
C PRO A 198 -18.31 11.21 -5.31
N ALA A 199 -18.41 10.06 -5.97
CA ALA A 199 -17.77 9.79 -7.26
C ALA A 199 -18.07 10.88 -8.32
N ALA A 200 -19.30 11.36 -8.38
CA ALA A 200 -19.73 12.41 -9.32
C ALA A 200 -19.04 13.77 -9.11
N THR A 201 -18.48 14.03 -7.91
CA THR A 201 -17.86 15.31 -7.57
C THR A 201 -16.32 15.24 -7.57
N ARG A 202 -15.73 14.03 -7.65
CA ARG A 202 -14.29 13.82 -7.60
C ARG A 202 -13.53 14.57 -8.67
N ASP A 203 -14.05 14.63 -9.90
CA ASP A 203 -13.40 15.34 -11.00
C ASP A 203 -13.38 16.86 -10.78
N THR A 204 -14.41 17.42 -10.12
CA THR A 204 -14.43 18.83 -9.73
C THR A 204 -13.35 19.11 -8.68
N VAL A 205 -13.25 18.27 -7.63
CA VAL A 205 -12.22 18.39 -6.60
C VAL A 205 -10.82 18.25 -7.22
N ARG A 206 -10.61 17.26 -8.09
CA ARG A 206 -9.37 17.08 -8.84
C ARG A 206 -8.98 18.33 -9.61
N GLY A 207 -9.93 18.90 -10.37
CA GLY A 207 -9.69 20.11 -11.16
C GLY A 207 -9.19 21.30 -10.33
N ILE A 208 -9.68 21.47 -9.11
CA ILE A 208 -9.26 22.51 -8.18
C ILE A 208 -7.79 22.34 -7.79
N PHE A 209 -7.38 21.13 -7.42
CA PHE A 209 -5.99 20.84 -7.03
C PHE A 209 -5.03 20.83 -8.23
N LEU A 210 -5.52 20.56 -9.44
CA LEU A 210 -4.73 20.61 -10.67
C LEU A 210 -4.55 22.03 -11.21
N ALA A 211 -5.33 23.02 -10.76
CA ALA A 211 -5.22 24.39 -11.23
C ALA A 211 -3.81 24.95 -11.00
N ALA A 212 -3.36 25.79 -11.95
CA ALA A 212 -2.07 26.45 -11.89
C ALA A 212 -2.03 27.54 -10.79
N PRO A 213 -0.85 27.84 -10.21
CA PRO A 213 0.43 27.13 -10.40
C PRO A 213 0.47 25.76 -9.73
N ALA A 214 1.39 24.87 -10.21
CA ALA A 214 1.61 23.56 -9.60
C ALA A 214 2.35 23.75 -8.26
N ASP A 215 1.60 23.63 -7.17
CA ASP A 215 2.11 23.74 -5.81
C ASP A 215 2.29 22.34 -5.21
N ALA A 216 3.43 22.10 -4.57
CA ALA A 216 3.79 20.79 -4.03
C ALA A 216 2.81 20.31 -2.95
N GLY A 217 2.31 21.18 -2.09
CA GLY A 217 1.31 20.86 -1.06
C GLY A 217 -0.01 20.39 -1.67
N ALA A 218 -0.53 21.16 -2.62
CA ALA A 218 -1.77 20.84 -3.33
C ALA A 218 -1.63 19.54 -4.14
N ARG A 219 -0.50 19.34 -4.84
CA ARG A 219 -0.23 18.11 -5.61
C ARG A 219 -0.07 16.89 -4.71
N SER A 220 0.59 17.03 -3.56
CA SER A 220 0.70 15.95 -2.58
C SER A 220 -0.67 15.58 -2.00
N ALA A 221 -1.49 16.56 -1.64
CA ALA A 221 -2.86 16.30 -1.17
C ALA A 221 -3.70 15.57 -2.23
N LEU A 222 -3.61 15.99 -3.50
CA LEU A 222 -4.30 15.30 -4.58
C LEU A 222 -3.81 13.87 -4.77
N ALA A 223 -2.49 13.65 -4.74
CA ALA A 223 -1.93 12.31 -4.89
C ALA A 223 -2.39 11.35 -3.79
N GLU A 224 -2.41 11.81 -2.54
CA GLU A 224 -2.96 11.03 -1.43
C GLU A 224 -4.46 10.75 -1.60
N LEU A 225 -5.20 11.72 -2.09
CA LEU A 225 -6.63 11.59 -2.35
C LEU A 225 -6.92 10.58 -3.46
N GLU A 226 -6.16 10.63 -4.56
CA GLU A 226 -6.28 9.67 -5.66
C GLU A 226 -5.90 8.24 -5.22
N LEU A 227 -4.91 8.09 -4.34
CA LEU A 227 -4.61 6.79 -3.71
C LEU A 227 -5.80 6.28 -2.88
N ALA A 228 -6.41 7.16 -2.07
CA ALA A 228 -7.58 6.83 -1.27
C ALA A 228 -8.79 6.45 -2.15
N TRP A 229 -8.90 7.01 -3.36
CA TRP A 229 -9.92 6.65 -4.35
C TRP A 229 -9.55 5.42 -5.20
N GLY A 230 -8.40 4.78 -4.94
CA GLY A 230 -7.95 3.58 -5.67
C GLY A 230 -7.35 3.87 -7.05
N ARG A 231 -6.84 5.08 -7.29
CA ARG A 231 -6.32 5.56 -8.58
C ARG A 231 -4.83 5.90 -8.50
N PRO A 232 -3.94 4.90 -8.34
CA PRO A 232 -2.50 5.15 -8.12
C PRO A 232 -1.80 5.80 -9.32
N ARG A 233 -2.29 5.59 -10.54
CA ARG A 233 -1.72 6.19 -11.74
C ARG A 233 -1.97 7.69 -11.77
N GLU A 234 -3.20 8.09 -11.51
CA GLU A 234 -3.62 9.49 -11.43
C GLU A 234 -2.92 10.22 -10.27
N ALA A 235 -2.66 9.50 -9.17
CA ALA A 235 -1.85 10.03 -8.07
C ALA A 235 -0.44 10.39 -8.53
N TRP A 236 0.22 9.50 -9.27
CA TRP A 236 1.53 9.79 -9.85
C TRP A 236 1.47 10.91 -10.89
N ASP A 237 0.46 10.91 -11.75
CA ASP A 237 0.27 11.96 -12.76
C ASP A 237 0.11 13.36 -12.14
N ALA A 238 -0.46 13.46 -10.94
CA ALA A 238 -0.52 14.71 -10.19
C ALA A 238 0.85 15.19 -9.69
N LEU A 239 1.75 14.27 -9.31
CA LEU A 239 3.06 14.60 -8.75
C LEU A 239 4.15 14.80 -9.80
N ARG A 240 4.14 14.05 -10.89
CA ARG A 240 5.21 14.06 -11.91
C ARG A 240 5.37 15.38 -12.65
N VAL A 241 4.40 16.28 -12.55
CA VAL A 241 4.43 17.63 -13.14
C VAL A 241 5.12 18.67 -12.26
N LEU A 242 5.51 18.32 -11.05
CA LEU A 242 6.29 19.21 -10.19
C LEU A 242 7.64 19.52 -10.83
N PRO A 243 8.17 20.75 -10.69
CA PRO A 243 9.52 21.09 -11.12
C PRO A 243 10.53 20.13 -10.50
N PRO A 244 11.52 19.60 -11.28
CA PRO A 244 12.47 18.62 -10.78
C PRO A 244 13.54 19.25 -9.88
N ASP A 245 13.12 19.65 -8.69
CA ASP A 245 13.95 20.24 -7.65
C ASP A 245 14.02 19.35 -6.39
N THR A 246 14.70 19.82 -5.36
CA THR A 246 14.87 19.08 -4.10
C THR A 246 13.57 18.83 -3.35
N VAL A 247 12.57 19.73 -3.51
CA VAL A 247 11.24 19.57 -2.90
C VAL A 247 10.48 18.46 -3.60
N ALA A 248 10.43 18.50 -4.93
CA ALA A 248 9.80 17.43 -5.73
C ALA A 248 10.49 16.08 -5.50
N ALA A 249 11.83 16.04 -5.45
CA ALA A 249 12.56 14.80 -5.20
C ALA A 249 12.18 14.17 -3.85
N ARG A 250 11.98 14.98 -2.81
CA ARG A 250 11.51 14.49 -1.51
C ARG A 250 10.08 13.94 -1.61
N VAL A 251 9.16 14.70 -2.20
CA VAL A 251 7.75 14.28 -2.38
C VAL A 251 7.68 12.97 -3.19
N TRP A 252 8.44 12.87 -4.28
CA TRP A 252 8.47 11.66 -5.12
C TRP A 252 9.08 10.46 -4.38
N THR A 253 10.09 10.68 -3.53
CA THR A 253 10.68 9.62 -2.69
C THR A 253 9.66 9.11 -1.68
N GLU A 254 9.03 10.00 -0.90
CA GLU A 254 8.00 9.67 0.09
C GLU A 254 6.82 8.92 -0.54
N PHE A 255 6.34 9.41 -1.69
CA PHE A 255 5.28 8.74 -2.46
C PHE A 255 5.71 7.37 -2.98
N GLY A 256 6.92 7.25 -3.52
CA GLY A 256 7.45 6.01 -4.08
C GLY A 256 7.68 4.94 -3.00
N GLU A 257 8.23 5.31 -1.85
CA GLU A 257 8.41 4.39 -0.71
C GLU A 257 7.08 3.89 -0.16
N ARG A 258 6.10 4.79 -0.01
CA ARG A 258 4.75 4.43 0.44
C ARG A 258 4.05 3.50 -0.55
N THR A 259 4.04 3.84 -1.83
CA THR A 259 3.40 3.01 -2.85
C THR A 259 4.10 1.67 -3.06
N LEU A 260 5.42 1.59 -2.80
CA LEU A 260 6.18 0.34 -2.76
C LEU A 260 5.71 -0.55 -1.59
N ALA A 261 5.51 0.02 -0.41
CA ALA A 261 4.99 -0.69 0.76
C ALA A 261 3.53 -1.16 0.56
N GLU A 262 2.74 -0.42 -0.22
CA GLU A 262 1.37 -0.78 -0.60
C GLU A 262 1.30 -1.71 -1.83
N GLU A 263 2.43 -2.27 -2.28
CA GLU A 263 2.57 -3.18 -3.43
C GLU A 263 2.14 -2.58 -4.80
N ARG A 264 2.09 -1.26 -4.90
CA ARG A 264 1.77 -0.55 -6.14
C ARG A 264 3.05 -0.29 -6.96
N TYR A 265 3.71 -1.35 -7.33
CA TYR A 265 5.10 -1.38 -7.80
C TYR A 265 5.39 -0.49 -9.02
N VAL A 266 4.47 -0.40 -9.98
CA VAL A 266 4.67 0.38 -11.21
C VAL A 266 4.82 1.87 -10.91
N VAL A 267 3.90 2.44 -10.13
CA VAL A 267 3.96 3.87 -9.78
C VAL A 267 5.09 4.15 -8.78
N ALA A 268 5.42 3.20 -7.91
CA ALA A 268 6.57 3.28 -7.01
C ALA A 268 7.88 3.41 -7.80
N ARG A 269 8.09 2.51 -8.79
CA ARG A 269 9.23 2.57 -9.70
C ARG A 269 9.34 3.93 -10.39
N ASP A 270 8.25 4.39 -10.98
CA ASP A 270 8.22 5.63 -11.76
C ASP A 270 8.59 6.85 -10.88
N ALA A 271 8.03 6.91 -9.66
CA ALA A 271 8.29 8.00 -8.70
C ALA A 271 9.74 7.98 -8.19
N LEU A 272 10.23 6.81 -7.77
CA LEU A 272 11.60 6.67 -7.26
C LEU A 272 12.63 6.92 -8.36
N ALA A 273 12.36 6.49 -9.58
CA ALA A 273 13.22 6.79 -10.74
C ALA A 273 13.25 8.31 -11.06
N ALA A 274 12.12 9.00 -10.91
CA ALA A 274 12.08 10.46 -11.06
C ALA A 274 12.88 11.18 -9.97
N ALA A 275 12.70 10.76 -8.71
CA ALA A 275 13.45 11.31 -7.57
C ALA A 275 14.98 11.09 -7.74
N LEU A 276 15.37 9.91 -8.21
CA LEU A 276 16.78 9.56 -8.43
C LEU A 276 17.47 10.43 -9.49
N ARG A 277 16.74 10.92 -10.50
CA ARG A 277 17.29 11.86 -11.51
C ARG A 277 17.64 13.21 -10.92
N VAL A 278 16.95 13.64 -9.85
CA VAL A 278 17.22 14.93 -9.18
C VAL A 278 18.25 14.77 -8.07
N ARG A 279 18.11 13.73 -7.27
CA ARG A 279 19.00 13.46 -6.14
C ARG A 279 19.40 12.00 -6.11
N ARG A 280 20.64 11.73 -6.55
CA ARG A 280 21.18 10.37 -6.58
C ARG A 280 21.84 10.02 -5.25
N THR A 281 21.31 9.01 -4.57
CA THR A 281 21.92 8.39 -3.38
C THR A 281 21.86 6.87 -3.50
N SER A 282 22.83 6.16 -2.91
CA SER A 282 22.85 4.69 -2.93
C SER A 282 21.58 4.07 -2.37
N ALA A 283 21.05 4.62 -1.28
CA ALA A 283 19.81 4.13 -0.66
C ALA A 283 18.60 4.25 -1.61
N LEU A 284 18.44 5.42 -2.24
CA LEU A 284 17.36 5.65 -3.18
C LEU A 284 17.51 4.79 -4.44
N ALA A 285 18.75 4.62 -4.96
CA ALA A 285 19.05 3.77 -6.11
C ALA A 285 18.64 2.30 -5.84
N LEU A 286 18.99 1.77 -4.67
CA LEU A 286 18.62 0.41 -4.27
C LEU A 286 17.09 0.25 -4.09
N THR A 287 16.42 1.25 -3.51
CA THR A 287 14.96 1.22 -3.36
C THR A 287 14.26 1.28 -4.72
N ALA A 288 14.73 2.14 -5.64
CA ALA A 288 14.21 2.23 -7.00
C ALA A 288 14.43 0.93 -7.78
N ALA A 289 15.60 0.30 -7.65
CA ALA A 289 15.89 -0.99 -8.28
C ALA A 289 14.98 -2.12 -7.75
N ARG A 290 14.72 -2.16 -6.44
CA ARG A 290 13.75 -3.10 -5.87
C ARG A 290 12.33 -2.87 -6.42
N ALA A 291 11.91 -1.62 -6.51
CA ALA A 291 10.61 -1.28 -7.09
C ALA A 291 10.53 -1.72 -8.56
N ALA A 292 11.60 -1.56 -9.34
CA ALA A 292 11.68 -2.00 -10.73
C ALA A 292 11.55 -3.54 -10.87
N LEU A 293 12.24 -4.30 -10.04
CA LEU A 293 12.10 -5.76 -10.00
C LEU A 293 10.65 -6.18 -9.70
N ARG A 294 10.06 -5.60 -8.66
CA ARG A 294 8.66 -5.89 -8.27
C ARG A 294 7.66 -5.44 -9.32
N ALA A 295 7.96 -4.37 -10.06
CA ALA A 295 7.15 -3.89 -11.18
C ALA A 295 7.25 -4.74 -12.46
N GLY A 296 8.06 -5.80 -12.45
CA GLY A 296 8.32 -6.62 -13.65
C GLY A 296 9.19 -5.95 -14.69
N SER A 297 10.02 -4.98 -14.28
CA SER A 297 10.96 -4.24 -15.14
C SER A 297 12.43 -4.51 -14.76
N PRO A 298 12.90 -5.76 -14.82
CA PRO A 298 14.24 -6.12 -14.33
C PRO A 298 15.38 -5.42 -15.08
N ALA A 299 15.18 -5.03 -16.33
CA ALA A 299 16.20 -4.28 -17.09
C ALA A 299 16.52 -2.91 -16.48
N ASP A 300 15.55 -2.28 -15.82
CA ASP A 300 15.74 -0.95 -15.22
C ASP A 300 16.71 -0.98 -14.03
N VAL A 301 16.93 -2.14 -13.41
CA VAL A 301 17.88 -2.31 -12.30
C VAL A 301 19.28 -1.85 -12.68
N PHE A 302 19.73 -2.16 -13.90
CA PHE A 302 21.08 -1.85 -14.37
C PHE A 302 21.30 -0.34 -14.54
N THR A 303 20.26 0.41 -14.82
CA THR A 303 20.32 1.87 -14.97
C THR A 303 20.07 2.60 -13.67
N LEU A 304 19.17 2.08 -12.82
CA LEU A 304 18.83 2.69 -11.54
C LEU A 304 19.93 2.51 -10.48
N ALA A 305 20.55 1.32 -10.42
CA ALA A 305 21.58 0.98 -9.45
C ALA A 305 22.78 0.27 -10.13
N PRO A 306 23.53 0.94 -11.03
CA PRO A 306 24.62 0.32 -11.74
C PRO A 306 25.76 -0.08 -10.80
N LEU A 307 26.35 -1.27 -11.01
CA LEU A 307 27.47 -1.77 -10.20
C LEU A 307 28.72 -0.88 -10.31
N ALA A 308 28.92 -0.19 -11.44
CA ALA A 308 30.05 0.70 -11.65
C ALA A 308 30.01 1.99 -10.81
N GLU A 309 28.81 2.44 -10.43
CA GLU A 309 28.60 3.62 -9.59
C GLU A 309 28.44 3.26 -8.11
N ALA A 310 28.36 1.96 -7.80
CA ALA A 310 28.33 1.51 -6.43
C ALA A 310 29.67 1.84 -5.76
N ASP A 311 29.56 2.21 -4.49
CA ASP A 311 30.63 2.68 -3.61
C ASP A 311 31.93 1.86 -3.77
N ALA A 312 33.08 2.48 -3.47
CA ALA A 312 34.39 1.85 -3.55
C ALA A 312 34.60 0.63 -2.63
N ASP A 313 33.61 0.33 -1.74
CA ASP A 313 33.63 -0.85 -0.86
C ASP A 313 32.99 -2.08 -1.56
N PRO A 314 33.81 -3.04 -2.04
CA PRO A 314 33.31 -4.24 -2.68
C PRO A 314 32.43 -5.14 -1.79
N ALA A 315 32.64 -5.10 -0.46
CA ALA A 315 31.82 -5.89 0.46
C ALA A 315 30.39 -5.33 0.56
N ARG A 316 30.24 -4.01 0.53
CA ARG A 316 28.93 -3.35 0.47
C ARG A 316 28.24 -3.62 -0.86
N VAL A 317 28.99 -3.55 -1.97
CA VAL A 317 28.44 -3.89 -3.29
C VAL A 317 27.95 -5.33 -3.32
N ALA A 318 28.74 -6.27 -2.82
CA ALA A 318 28.36 -7.68 -2.74
C ALA A 318 27.10 -7.90 -1.89
N ARG A 319 26.96 -7.16 -0.79
CA ARG A 319 25.81 -7.29 0.12
C ARG A 319 24.54 -6.69 -0.46
N ASP A 320 24.59 -5.47 -1.01
CA ASP A 320 23.41 -4.65 -1.27
C ASP A 320 23.02 -4.63 -2.77
N TYR A 321 23.96 -4.66 -3.69
CA TYR A 321 23.74 -4.52 -5.14
C TYR A 321 23.73 -5.87 -5.88
N VAL A 322 24.66 -6.75 -5.56
CA VAL A 322 24.80 -8.04 -6.26
C VAL A 322 23.51 -8.86 -6.24
N PRO A 323 22.76 -8.99 -5.10
CA PRO A 323 21.52 -9.73 -5.10
C PRO A 323 20.49 -9.18 -6.09
N LEU A 324 20.33 -7.85 -6.15
CA LEU A 324 19.39 -7.21 -7.08
C LEU A 324 19.77 -7.44 -8.54
N HIS A 325 21.07 -7.35 -8.85
CA HIS A 325 21.57 -7.59 -10.21
C HIS A 325 21.37 -9.04 -10.63
N VAL A 326 21.69 -9.98 -9.75
CA VAL A 326 21.54 -11.42 -10.05
C VAL A 326 20.06 -11.77 -10.21
N GLU A 327 19.17 -11.22 -9.38
CA GLU A 327 17.73 -11.40 -9.52
C GLU A 327 17.19 -10.80 -10.84
N ALA A 328 17.68 -9.62 -11.23
CA ALA A 328 17.32 -9.00 -12.50
C ALA A 328 17.80 -9.84 -13.70
N LEU A 329 19.05 -10.33 -13.67
CA LEU A 329 19.60 -11.19 -14.70
C LEU A 329 18.86 -12.54 -14.75
N ALA A 330 18.46 -13.08 -13.60
CA ALA A 330 17.63 -14.27 -13.52
C ALA A 330 16.25 -14.04 -14.17
N ALA A 331 15.61 -12.92 -13.87
CA ALA A 331 14.35 -12.56 -14.49
C ALA A 331 14.42 -12.42 -16.02
N LEU A 332 15.59 -12.03 -16.55
CA LEU A 332 15.87 -11.89 -17.98
C LEU A 332 16.42 -13.16 -18.65
N GLY A 333 16.67 -14.24 -17.90
CA GLY A 333 17.27 -15.46 -18.42
C GLY A 333 18.75 -15.32 -18.85
N ARG A 334 19.47 -14.32 -18.29
CA ARG A 334 20.88 -13.99 -18.61
C ARG A 334 21.82 -14.75 -17.66
N GLY A 335 21.78 -16.08 -17.69
CA GLY A 335 22.48 -16.97 -16.75
C GLY A 335 23.99 -16.77 -16.72
N ALA A 336 24.65 -16.66 -17.88
CA ALA A 336 26.11 -16.46 -17.96
C ALA A 336 26.56 -15.15 -17.29
N GLU A 337 25.80 -14.08 -17.45
CA GLU A 337 26.11 -12.79 -16.83
C GLU A 337 25.84 -12.81 -15.33
N ALA A 338 24.78 -13.49 -14.89
CA ALA A 338 24.50 -13.69 -13.47
C ALA A 338 25.65 -14.45 -12.79
N GLU A 339 26.15 -15.53 -13.43
CA GLU A 339 27.30 -16.32 -12.95
C GLU A 339 28.58 -15.46 -12.88
N ALA A 340 28.85 -14.63 -13.90
CA ALA A 340 30.01 -13.73 -13.91
C ALA A 340 29.93 -12.69 -12.78
N VAL A 341 28.74 -12.14 -12.48
CA VAL A 341 28.54 -11.22 -11.36
C VAL A 341 28.81 -11.91 -10.03
N VAL A 342 28.27 -13.11 -9.81
CA VAL A 342 28.50 -13.87 -8.59
C VAL A 342 29.98 -14.19 -8.41
N ALA A 343 30.65 -14.70 -9.45
CA ALA A 343 32.06 -15.05 -9.41
C ALA A 343 32.96 -13.83 -9.09
N ARG A 344 32.67 -12.66 -9.67
CA ARG A 344 33.42 -11.43 -9.40
C ARG A 344 33.43 -11.02 -7.94
N TYR A 345 32.32 -11.23 -7.22
CA TYR A 345 32.15 -10.78 -5.83
C TYR A 345 32.19 -11.92 -4.81
N ASP A 346 32.45 -13.16 -5.21
CA ASP A 346 32.35 -14.37 -4.37
C ASP A 346 33.07 -14.26 -3.03
N ARG A 347 34.31 -13.74 -3.03
CA ARG A 347 35.12 -13.59 -1.80
C ARG A 347 34.50 -12.65 -0.75
N TYR A 348 33.56 -11.79 -1.15
CA TYR A 348 32.88 -10.83 -0.28
C TYR A 348 31.47 -11.29 0.15
N LEU A 349 30.98 -12.40 -0.42
CA LEU A 349 29.67 -12.92 -0.11
C LEU A 349 29.68 -13.75 1.17
N ALA A 350 28.74 -13.48 2.07
CA ALA A 350 28.50 -14.34 3.22
C ALA A 350 27.90 -15.70 2.79
N PRO A 351 28.11 -16.80 3.57
CA PRO A 351 27.59 -18.13 3.21
C PRO A 351 26.09 -18.15 2.90
N GLY A 352 25.25 -17.52 3.74
CA GLY A 352 23.81 -17.43 3.50
C GLY A 352 23.43 -16.61 2.27
N GLN A 353 24.28 -15.66 1.84
CA GLN A 353 24.06 -14.95 0.57
C GLN A 353 24.39 -15.82 -0.64
N ARG A 354 25.50 -16.57 -0.59
CA ARG A 354 25.87 -17.52 -1.65
C ARG A 354 24.75 -18.51 -1.93
N MET A 355 24.15 -19.07 -0.87
CA MET A 355 23.02 -19.98 -1.01
C MET A 355 21.83 -19.34 -1.72
N ARG A 356 21.42 -18.11 -1.31
CA ARG A 356 20.32 -17.39 -1.98
C ARG A 356 20.64 -17.07 -3.45
N LEU A 357 21.85 -16.62 -3.72
CA LEU A 357 22.31 -16.29 -5.07
C LEU A 357 22.40 -17.53 -5.97
N ALA A 358 22.75 -18.69 -5.41
CA ALA A 358 22.75 -19.95 -6.14
C ALA A 358 21.35 -20.36 -6.62
N HIS A 359 20.30 -20.10 -5.83
CA HIS A 359 18.91 -20.30 -6.27
C HIS A 359 18.54 -19.34 -7.41
N SER A 360 18.87 -18.06 -7.27
CA SER A 360 18.64 -17.05 -8.33
C SER A 360 19.41 -17.41 -9.61
N LEU A 361 20.65 -17.92 -9.48
CA LEU A 361 21.46 -18.35 -10.60
C LEU A 361 20.87 -19.60 -11.27
N ALA A 362 20.36 -20.56 -10.48
CA ALA A 362 19.64 -21.72 -11.03
C ALA A 362 18.41 -21.28 -11.84
N THR A 363 17.64 -20.33 -11.32
CA THR A 363 16.50 -19.74 -12.04
C THR A 363 16.94 -19.07 -13.35
N ALA A 364 18.05 -18.34 -13.33
CA ALA A 364 18.61 -17.72 -14.53
C ALA A 364 18.94 -18.75 -15.61
N TRP A 365 19.56 -19.88 -15.22
CA TRP A 365 19.91 -20.96 -16.14
C TRP A 365 18.68 -21.73 -16.62
N VAL A 366 17.66 -21.95 -15.79
CA VAL A 366 16.38 -22.51 -16.23
C VAL A 366 15.75 -21.65 -17.32
N ARG A 367 15.70 -20.34 -17.13
CA ARG A 367 15.16 -19.41 -18.13
C ARG A 367 16.01 -19.34 -19.40
N ALA A 368 17.32 -19.50 -19.27
CA ALA A 368 18.21 -19.65 -20.41
C ALA A 368 18.02 -21.01 -21.14
N GLY A 369 17.41 -22.00 -20.48
CA GLY A 369 17.20 -23.35 -21.02
C GLY A 369 18.36 -24.32 -20.76
N ASP A 370 19.33 -23.95 -19.91
CA ASP A 370 20.49 -24.78 -19.56
C ASP A 370 20.27 -25.47 -18.21
N LEU A 371 19.53 -26.59 -18.21
CA LEU A 371 19.22 -27.35 -17.00
C LEU A 371 20.46 -27.97 -16.32
N PRO A 372 21.50 -28.46 -17.05
CA PRO A 372 22.75 -28.90 -16.44
C PRO A 372 23.43 -27.83 -15.59
N ARG A 373 23.54 -26.59 -16.10
CA ARG A 373 24.11 -25.47 -15.33
C ARG A 373 23.20 -25.04 -14.17
N ALA A 374 21.87 -25.04 -14.36
CA ALA A 374 20.93 -24.79 -13.27
C ALA A 374 21.13 -25.77 -12.10
N ARG A 375 21.32 -27.05 -12.41
CA ARG A 375 21.62 -28.09 -11.40
C ARG A 375 22.97 -27.86 -10.74
N ALA A 376 24.01 -27.51 -11.51
CA ALA A 376 25.33 -27.22 -10.95
C ALA A 376 25.28 -26.02 -9.98
N ALA A 377 24.50 -24.98 -10.31
CA ALA A 377 24.29 -23.83 -9.43
C ALA A 377 23.61 -24.23 -8.11
N LEU A 378 22.59 -25.10 -8.14
CA LEU A 378 21.96 -25.60 -6.91
C LEU A 378 22.91 -26.43 -6.06
N ARG A 379 23.72 -27.30 -6.64
CA ARG A 379 24.71 -28.09 -5.90
C ARG A 379 25.75 -27.21 -5.20
N ALA A 380 26.11 -26.09 -5.79
CA ALA A 380 27.01 -25.12 -5.18
C ALA A 380 26.37 -24.43 -3.95
N ALA A 381 25.04 -24.52 -3.77
CA ALA A 381 24.32 -23.96 -2.61
C ALA A 381 24.44 -24.81 -1.34
N GLY A 382 24.79 -26.10 -1.43
CA GLY A 382 24.95 -26.99 -0.28
C GLY A 382 24.38 -28.40 -0.49
N GLU A 383 24.57 -29.27 0.51
CA GLU A 383 24.21 -30.70 0.46
C GLU A 383 22.70 -30.97 0.28
N ASP A 384 21.83 -30.04 0.68
CA ASP A 384 20.37 -30.19 0.54
C ASP A 384 19.83 -29.82 -0.87
N ALA A 385 20.71 -29.46 -1.79
CA ALA A 385 20.31 -29.02 -3.14
C ALA A 385 19.56 -30.11 -3.93
N ASP A 386 19.92 -31.38 -3.73
CA ASP A 386 19.29 -32.50 -4.43
C ASP A 386 17.97 -32.97 -3.75
N SER A 387 17.64 -32.46 -2.55
CA SER A 387 16.40 -32.75 -1.80
C SER A 387 15.45 -31.56 -1.70
N SER A 388 15.81 -30.41 -2.30
CA SER A 388 15.05 -29.17 -2.25
C SER A 388 13.86 -29.16 -3.23
N GLU A 389 12.89 -28.26 -2.98
CA GLU A 389 11.80 -27.95 -3.92
C GLU A 389 12.36 -27.55 -5.30
N ALA A 390 13.44 -26.76 -5.34
CA ALA A 390 14.10 -26.36 -6.58
C ALA A 390 14.62 -27.58 -7.38
N ALA A 391 15.14 -28.61 -6.71
CA ALA A 391 15.52 -29.87 -7.36
C ALA A 391 14.29 -30.60 -7.90
N GLY A 392 13.16 -30.53 -7.22
CA GLY A 392 11.88 -31.05 -7.68
C GLY A 392 11.40 -30.40 -8.97
N TRP A 393 11.49 -29.09 -9.04
CA TRP A 393 11.18 -28.32 -10.26
C TRP A 393 12.14 -28.66 -11.42
N LEU A 394 13.44 -28.77 -11.16
CA LEU A 394 14.40 -29.21 -12.19
C LEU A 394 14.11 -30.63 -12.69
N ALA A 395 13.76 -31.53 -11.78
CA ALA A 395 13.35 -32.90 -12.16
C ALA A 395 12.10 -32.87 -13.05
N LEU A 396 11.14 -32.01 -12.75
CA LEU A 396 9.94 -31.80 -13.59
C LEU A 396 10.30 -31.29 -14.97
N TYR A 397 11.14 -30.25 -15.07
CA TYR A 397 11.58 -29.68 -16.36
C TYR A 397 12.33 -30.69 -17.23
N GLU A 398 13.06 -31.63 -16.63
CA GLU A 398 13.72 -32.73 -17.31
C GLU A 398 12.78 -33.89 -17.65
N GLY A 399 11.51 -33.82 -17.25
CA GLY A 399 10.51 -34.88 -17.45
C GLY A 399 10.69 -36.07 -16.53
N ARG A 400 11.46 -35.98 -15.44
CA ARG A 400 11.66 -37.07 -14.46
C ARG A 400 10.56 -37.02 -13.40
N LEU A 401 9.38 -37.54 -13.73
CA LEU A 401 8.18 -37.44 -12.91
C LEU A 401 8.27 -38.09 -11.53
N ALA A 402 8.94 -39.26 -11.43
CA ALA A 402 9.09 -39.94 -10.13
C ALA A 402 9.84 -39.08 -9.12
N ALA A 403 10.96 -38.48 -9.54
CA ALA A 403 11.73 -37.57 -8.71
C ALA A 403 10.96 -36.26 -8.41
N ALA A 404 10.29 -35.71 -9.40
CA ALA A 404 9.46 -34.52 -9.23
C ALA A 404 8.33 -34.76 -8.21
N ARG A 405 7.61 -35.89 -8.29
CA ARG A 405 6.56 -36.25 -7.32
C ARG A 405 7.08 -36.33 -5.89
N LEU A 406 8.24 -36.94 -5.70
CA LEU A 406 8.84 -37.10 -4.38
C LEU A 406 9.22 -35.76 -3.76
N LEU A 407 9.94 -34.92 -4.53
CA LEU A 407 10.54 -33.71 -4.03
C LEU A 407 9.49 -32.57 -3.87
N LEU A 408 8.58 -32.39 -4.84
CA LEU A 408 7.58 -31.33 -4.80
C LEU A 408 6.49 -31.55 -3.73
N ARG A 409 6.19 -32.83 -3.35
CA ARG A 409 5.27 -33.10 -2.23
C ARG A 409 5.76 -32.60 -0.87
N GLY A 410 7.06 -32.39 -0.72
CA GLY A 410 7.67 -31.91 0.51
C GLY A 410 7.66 -30.39 0.67
N ALA A 411 7.18 -29.65 -0.30
CA ALA A 411 7.11 -28.19 -0.26
C ALA A 411 6.14 -27.70 0.83
N ARG A 412 6.54 -26.66 1.59
CA ARG A 412 5.80 -26.23 2.78
C ARG A 412 4.65 -25.28 2.48
N ASP A 413 4.78 -24.45 1.44
CA ASP A 413 3.78 -23.43 1.03
C ASP A 413 3.46 -23.59 -0.46
N PRO A 414 2.47 -24.43 -0.84
CA PRO A 414 2.13 -24.63 -2.24
C PRO A 414 1.47 -23.38 -2.82
N ASP A 415 2.16 -22.74 -3.74
CA ASP A 415 1.60 -21.70 -4.59
C ASP A 415 0.73 -22.31 -5.72
N ALA A 416 0.11 -21.46 -6.54
CA ALA A 416 -0.76 -21.91 -7.63
C ALA A 416 -0.01 -22.74 -8.69
N ASP A 417 1.26 -22.43 -8.95
CA ASP A 417 2.08 -23.13 -9.93
C ASP A 417 2.46 -24.53 -9.43
N LEU A 418 2.82 -24.64 -8.16
CA LEU A 418 3.12 -25.91 -7.52
C LEU A 418 1.87 -26.80 -7.42
N ALA A 419 0.71 -26.22 -7.06
CA ALA A 419 -0.55 -26.96 -7.00
C ALA A 419 -0.95 -27.49 -8.38
N LEU A 420 -0.76 -26.69 -9.44
CA LEU A 420 -0.98 -27.10 -10.83
C LEU A 420 -0.04 -28.26 -11.22
N ALA A 421 1.27 -28.10 -10.95
CA ALA A 421 2.27 -29.10 -11.26
C ALA A 421 1.97 -30.42 -10.55
N LEU A 422 1.72 -30.40 -9.25
CA LEU A 422 1.38 -31.57 -8.46
C LEU A 422 0.08 -32.24 -8.94
N GLY A 423 -0.94 -31.47 -9.28
CA GLY A 423 -2.21 -31.97 -9.80
C GLY A 423 -2.06 -32.75 -11.11
N ILE A 424 -1.20 -32.31 -12.02
CA ILE A 424 -0.90 -32.96 -13.28
C ILE A 424 0.00 -34.18 -13.04
N VAL A 425 1.14 -33.98 -12.35
CA VAL A 425 2.16 -35.01 -12.12
C VAL A 425 1.62 -36.17 -11.31
N ALA A 426 0.71 -35.94 -10.35
CA ALA A 426 0.08 -37.01 -9.56
C ALA A 426 -0.80 -37.95 -10.39
N ARG A 427 -1.42 -37.45 -11.45
CA ARG A 427 -2.32 -38.22 -12.33
C ARG A 427 -1.59 -38.88 -13.50
N THR A 428 -0.46 -38.31 -13.93
CA THR A 428 0.31 -38.84 -15.06
C THR A 428 0.97 -40.17 -14.67
N ARG A 429 0.78 -41.20 -15.48
CA ARG A 429 1.40 -42.49 -15.27
C ARG A 429 2.86 -42.50 -15.74
N GLY A 430 3.65 -43.41 -15.16
CA GLY A 430 5.06 -43.59 -15.52
C GLY A 430 6.00 -42.66 -14.72
N ASP A 431 7.28 -42.93 -14.90
CA ASP A 431 8.37 -42.26 -14.16
C ASP A 431 8.99 -41.10 -14.96
N THR A 432 8.67 -41.01 -16.26
CA THR A 432 9.18 -39.99 -17.18
C THR A 432 8.09 -39.50 -18.12
N ALA A 433 8.09 -38.19 -18.40
CA ALA A 433 7.28 -37.53 -19.43
C ALA A 433 8.01 -36.29 -19.95
N PRO A 434 8.93 -36.44 -20.90
CA PRO A 434 9.72 -35.35 -21.44
C PRO A 434 8.88 -34.20 -22.05
N GLU A 435 7.75 -34.54 -22.66
CA GLU A 435 6.81 -33.59 -23.25
C GLU A 435 6.14 -32.70 -22.20
N LEU A 436 5.77 -33.25 -21.05
CA LEU A 436 5.29 -32.45 -19.91
C LEU A 436 6.40 -31.60 -19.34
N GLY A 437 7.60 -32.16 -19.16
CA GLY A 437 8.77 -31.42 -18.73
C GLY A 437 9.07 -30.24 -19.64
N GLY A 438 9.03 -30.44 -20.96
CA GLY A 438 9.19 -29.37 -21.94
C GLY A 438 8.08 -28.31 -21.91
N ALA A 439 6.85 -28.66 -21.55
CA ALA A 439 5.75 -27.71 -21.39
C ALA A 439 5.95 -26.81 -20.14
N PHE A 440 6.29 -27.42 -19.00
CA PHE A 440 6.62 -26.68 -17.77
C PHE A 440 7.88 -25.82 -17.93
N LEU A 441 8.91 -26.32 -18.61
CA LEU A 441 10.13 -25.53 -18.91
C LEU A 441 9.81 -24.33 -19.78
N ALA A 442 8.98 -24.46 -20.81
CA ALA A 442 8.54 -23.34 -21.63
C ALA A 442 7.83 -22.27 -20.80
N LEU A 443 6.96 -22.69 -19.87
CA LEU A 443 6.28 -21.79 -18.94
C LEU A 443 7.28 -21.04 -18.03
N ALA A 444 8.25 -21.76 -17.43
CA ALA A 444 9.29 -21.21 -16.58
C ALA A 444 10.20 -20.19 -17.33
N ARG A 445 10.38 -20.38 -18.64
CA ARG A 445 11.13 -19.47 -19.51
C ARG A 445 10.32 -18.22 -19.94
N GLY A 446 9.02 -18.15 -19.57
CA GLY A 446 8.13 -17.09 -19.98
C GLY A 446 7.52 -17.28 -21.39
N ASP A 447 7.80 -18.39 -22.07
CA ASP A 447 7.15 -18.77 -23.32
C ASP A 447 5.78 -19.38 -23.09
N SER A 448 4.84 -18.56 -22.61
CA SER A 448 3.49 -19.01 -22.30
C SER A 448 2.73 -19.50 -23.56
N ALA A 449 3.07 -18.99 -24.77
CA ALA A 449 2.44 -19.48 -26.00
C ALA A 449 2.89 -20.88 -26.34
N GLY A 450 4.21 -21.10 -26.35
CA GLY A 450 4.80 -22.40 -26.56
C GLY A 450 4.41 -23.41 -25.48
N ALA A 451 4.32 -22.95 -24.21
CA ALA A 451 3.85 -23.79 -23.10
C ALA A 451 2.43 -24.29 -23.32
N ALA A 452 1.48 -23.41 -23.64
CA ALA A 452 0.08 -23.82 -23.90
C ALA A 452 -0.03 -24.83 -25.04
N THR A 453 0.73 -24.66 -26.11
CA THR A 453 0.76 -25.61 -27.25
C THR A 453 1.32 -26.95 -26.81
N ARG A 454 2.48 -26.95 -26.11
CA ARG A 454 3.11 -28.18 -25.59
C ARG A 454 2.24 -28.93 -24.59
N PHE A 455 1.49 -28.22 -23.73
CA PHE A 455 0.51 -28.86 -22.85
C PHE A 455 -0.59 -29.56 -23.65
N VAL A 456 -1.12 -28.93 -24.70
CA VAL A 456 -2.14 -29.55 -25.56
C VAL A 456 -1.59 -30.83 -26.21
N ASP A 457 -0.36 -30.82 -26.72
CA ASP A 457 0.31 -31.99 -27.31
C ASP A 457 0.59 -33.08 -26.28
N ALA A 458 0.97 -32.72 -25.06
CA ALA A 458 1.19 -33.62 -23.95
C ALA A 458 -0.11 -34.31 -23.51
N ALA A 459 -1.26 -33.65 -23.56
CA ALA A 459 -2.54 -34.20 -23.21
C ALA A 459 -2.95 -35.40 -24.09
N GLU A 460 -2.52 -35.43 -25.36
CA GLU A 460 -2.77 -36.57 -26.25
C GLU A 460 -1.97 -37.84 -25.88
N ARG A 461 -0.81 -37.67 -25.21
CA ARG A 461 0.07 -38.76 -24.77
C ARG A 461 -0.23 -39.25 -23.37
N HIS A 462 -0.92 -38.42 -22.57
CA HIS A 462 -1.26 -38.73 -21.17
C HIS A 462 -2.76 -38.59 -20.92
N PRO A 463 -3.56 -39.54 -21.47
CA PRO A 463 -5.03 -39.49 -21.41
C PRO A 463 -5.57 -39.51 -19.97
N GLU A 464 -4.84 -40.10 -19.02
CA GLU A 464 -5.19 -40.15 -17.59
C GLU A 464 -5.10 -38.79 -16.88
N ALA A 465 -4.33 -37.86 -17.41
CA ALA A 465 -4.17 -36.48 -16.89
C ALA A 465 -4.68 -35.42 -17.89
N ALA A 466 -5.24 -35.83 -19.01
CA ALA A 466 -5.53 -34.98 -20.14
C ALA A 466 -6.48 -33.81 -19.78
N SER A 467 -7.50 -34.02 -18.96
CA SER A 467 -8.42 -32.98 -18.53
C SER A 467 -7.68 -31.84 -17.78
N ALA A 468 -6.82 -32.20 -16.84
CA ALA A 468 -6.02 -31.25 -16.07
C ALA A 468 -4.99 -30.52 -16.95
N ILE A 469 -4.35 -31.24 -17.87
CA ILE A 469 -3.35 -30.64 -18.79
C ILE A 469 -4.02 -29.64 -19.76
N VAL A 470 -5.17 -30.01 -20.35
CA VAL A 470 -5.91 -29.12 -21.25
C VAL A 470 -6.45 -27.90 -20.51
N LEU A 471 -6.94 -28.06 -19.28
CA LEU A 471 -7.36 -26.93 -18.44
C LEU A 471 -6.19 -25.99 -18.12
N ALA A 472 -4.99 -26.53 -17.85
CA ALA A 472 -3.78 -25.71 -17.66
C ALA A 472 -3.47 -24.88 -18.92
N ALA A 473 -3.51 -25.48 -20.10
CA ALA A 473 -3.35 -24.76 -21.37
C ALA A 473 -4.40 -23.67 -21.57
N ALA A 474 -5.66 -23.94 -21.21
CA ALA A 474 -6.76 -22.98 -21.31
C ALA A 474 -6.53 -21.76 -20.38
N ARG A 475 -6.11 -22.00 -19.12
CA ARG A 475 -5.76 -20.95 -18.16
C ARG A 475 -4.62 -20.07 -18.66
N ILE A 476 -3.57 -20.67 -19.24
CA ILE A 476 -2.43 -19.94 -19.82
C ILE A 476 -2.90 -19.05 -20.98
N ARG A 477 -3.75 -19.57 -21.90
CA ARG A 477 -4.28 -18.77 -23.01
C ARG A 477 -5.17 -17.62 -22.52
N ALA A 478 -6.03 -17.89 -21.54
CA ALA A 478 -6.89 -16.88 -20.94
C ALA A 478 -6.07 -15.76 -20.27
N ALA A 479 -5.02 -16.10 -19.51
CA ALA A 479 -4.14 -15.13 -18.87
C ALA A 479 -3.39 -14.24 -19.88
N ARG A 480 -3.16 -14.73 -21.10
CA ARG A 480 -2.58 -13.95 -22.22
C ARG A 480 -3.58 -13.11 -23.00
N GLY A 481 -4.86 -13.18 -22.65
CA GLY A 481 -5.94 -12.49 -23.39
C GLY A 481 -6.41 -13.23 -24.65
N ASP A 482 -5.91 -14.45 -24.94
CA ASP A 482 -6.42 -15.30 -26.01
C ASP A 482 -7.72 -15.98 -25.59
N ALA A 483 -8.78 -15.19 -25.50
CA ALA A 483 -10.09 -15.66 -25.07
C ALA A 483 -10.69 -16.70 -26.03
N VAL A 484 -10.44 -16.60 -27.34
CA VAL A 484 -10.96 -17.55 -28.34
C VAL A 484 -10.28 -18.91 -28.17
N GLY A 485 -8.97 -18.92 -28.09
CA GLY A 485 -8.21 -20.12 -27.87
C GLY A 485 -8.50 -20.79 -26.52
N ALA A 486 -8.71 -20.00 -25.47
CA ALA A 486 -9.11 -20.50 -24.15
C ALA A 486 -10.49 -21.16 -24.18
N MET A 487 -11.50 -20.50 -24.81
CA MET A 487 -12.85 -21.05 -24.95
C MET A 487 -12.86 -22.39 -25.70
N ALA A 488 -12.08 -22.50 -26.78
CA ALA A 488 -11.97 -23.76 -27.53
C ALA A 488 -11.41 -24.91 -26.66
N LEU A 489 -10.47 -24.61 -25.77
CA LEU A 489 -9.91 -25.61 -24.84
C LEU A 489 -10.90 -25.96 -23.72
N TRP A 490 -11.61 -24.99 -23.14
CA TRP A 490 -12.69 -25.27 -22.18
C TRP A 490 -13.80 -26.11 -22.78
N GLN A 491 -14.23 -25.79 -24.01
CA GLN A 491 -15.17 -26.62 -24.76
C GLN A 491 -14.66 -28.05 -24.91
N ARG A 492 -13.37 -28.20 -25.23
CA ARG A 492 -12.75 -29.54 -25.34
C ARG A 492 -12.80 -30.31 -24.01
N VAL A 493 -12.54 -29.64 -22.87
CA VAL A 493 -12.64 -30.29 -21.54
C VAL A 493 -14.07 -30.70 -21.25
N VAL A 494 -15.04 -29.81 -21.41
CA VAL A 494 -16.47 -30.10 -21.15
C VAL A 494 -16.99 -31.23 -22.04
N SER A 495 -16.60 -31.26 -23.33
CA SER A 495 -17.14 -32.25 -24.28
C SER A 495 -16.44 -33.64 -24.20
N ARG A 496 -15.10 -33.67 -23.97
CA ARG A 496 -14.32 -34.94 -23.98
C ARG A 496 -14.11 -35.54 -22.60
N TYR A 497 -14.19 -34.73 -21.54
CA TYR A 497 -13.88 -35.11 -20.16
C TYR A 497 -14.98 -34.68 -19.19
N ALA A 498 -16.25 -34.84 -19.60
CA ALA A 498 -17.43 -34.35 -18.85
C ALA A 498 -17.46 -34.80 -17.38
N ASP A 499 -17.01 -36.04 -17.10
CA ASP A 499 -16.99 -36.60 -15.74
C ASP A 499 -15.77 -36.17 -14.91
N SER A 500 -14.89 -35.33 -15.45
CA SER A 500 -13.71 -34.85 -14.74
C SER A 500 -14.02 -33.63 -13.85
N PRO A 501 -13.31 -33.46 -12.71
CA PRO A 501 -13.45 -32.23 -11.89
C PRO A 501 -13.17 -30.94 -12.68
N GLU A 502 -12.31 -31.05 -13.70
CA GLU A 502 -11.91 -29.94 -14.56
C GLU A 502 -13.05 -29.47 -15.49
N ALA A 503 -14.04 -30.32 -15.77
CA ALA A 503 -15.19 -29.94 -16.59
C ALA A 503 -16.02 -28.84 -15.94
N ALA A 504 -16.31 -28.96 -14.64
CA ALA A 504 -17.05 -27.95 -13.87
C ALA A 504 -16.33 -26.58 -13.84
N GLU A 505 -15.02 -26.59 -13.67
CA GLU A 505 -14.23 -25.37 -13.71
C GLU A 505 -14.17 -24.77 -15.11
N SER A 506 -13.96 -25.60 -16.12
CA SER A 506 -13.93 -25.16 -17.52
C SER A 506 -15.25 -24.50 -17.92
N GLU A 507 -16.37 -25.01 -17.47
CA GLU A 507 -17.70 -24.49 -17.75
C GLU A 507 -17.92 -23.12 -17.08
N LEU A 508 -17.50 -22.97 -15.83
CA LEU A 508 -17.55 -21.71 -15.10
C LEU A 508 -16.70 -20.62 -15.78
N GLU A 509 -15.45 -20.96 -16.15
CA GLU A 509 -14.54 -20.00 -16.79
C GLU A 509 -15.01 -19.64 -18.23
N TRP A 510 -15.57 -20.60 -18.93
CA TRP A 510 -16.18 -20.35 -20.25
C TRP A 510 -17.37 -19.39 -20.13
N ALA A 511 -18.28 -19.63 -19.19
CA ALA A 511 -19.40 -18.72 -18.93
C ALA A 511 -18.94 -17.30 -18.56
N ARG A 512 -17.92 -17.17 -17.72
CA ARG A 512 -17.30 -15.86 -17.40
C ARG A 512 -16.74 -15.17 -18.64
N ALA A 513 -16.10 -15.89 -19.52
CA ALA A 513 -15.56 -15.35 -20.76
C ALA A 513 -16.67 -14.88 -21.72
N LEU A 514 -17.75 -15.66 -21.87
CA LEU A 514 -18.93 -15.29 -22.66
C LEU A 514 -19.59 -14.03 -22.12
N ARG A 515 -19.83 -13.95 -20.82
CA ARG A 515 -20.40 -12.76 -20.17
C ARG A 515 -19.55 -11.51 -20.42
N ARG A 516 -18.24 -11.60 -20.28
CA ARG A 516 -17.32 -10.46 -20.56
C ARG A 516 -17.37 -10.00 -22.01
N ARG A 517 -17.73 -10.87 -22.94
CA ARG A 517 -17.93 -10.56 -24.36
C ARG A 517 -19.33 -10.08 -24.71
N GLY A 518 -20.23 -9.99 -23.73
CA GLY A 518 -21.62 -9.57 -23.91
C GLY A 518 -22.56 -10.71 -24.31
N ASP A 519 -22.11 -11.95 -24.41
CA ASP A 519 -22.95 -13.12 -24.66
C ASP A 519 -23.55 -13.63 -23.34
N ALA A 520 -24.56 -12.93 -22.86
CA ALA A 520 -25.27 -13.30 -21.64
C ALA A 520 -26.05 -14.63 -21.80
N ALA A 521 -26.62 -14.89 -22.98
CA ALA A 521 -27.40 -16.10 -23.22
C ALA A 521 -26.50 -17.36 -23.15
N GLY A 522 -25.36 -17.35 -23.83
CA GLY A 522 -24.38 -18.42 -23.77
C GLY A 522 -23.85 -18.62 -22.35
N ALA A 523 -23.54 -17.54 -21.62
CA ALA A 523 -23.09 -17.62 -20.24
C ALA A 523 -24.14 -18.28 -19.33
N ILE A 524 -25.43 -17.90 -19.45
CA ILE A 524 -26.53 -18.48 -18.68
C ILE A 524 -26.64 -19.99 -18.96
N ALA A 525 -26.61 -20.41 -20.22
CA ALA A 525 -26.71 -21.81 -20.60
C ALA A 525 -25.63 -22.68 -19.96
N HIS A 526 -24.36 -22.23 -19.97
CA HIS A 526 -23.26 -22.95 -19.34
C HIS A 526 -23.37 -22.99 -17.82
N LEU A 527 -23.82 -21.90 -17.17
CA LEU A 527 -23.97 -21.87 -15.72
C LEU A 527 -25.13 -22.73 -15.25
N GLU A 528 -26.23 -22.77 -15.98
CA GLU A 528 -27.35 -23.67 -15.69
C GLU A 528 -26.96 -25.13 -15.88
N HIS A 529 -26.23 -25.44 -16.96
CA HIS A 529 -25.69 -26.79 -17.19
C HIS A 529 -24.77 -27.24 -16.04
N LEU A 530 -23.84 -26.37 -15.61
CA LEU A 530 -22.96 -26.65 -14.46
C LEU A 530 -23.75 -26.93 -13.18
N ILE A 531 -24.76 -26.10 -12.85
CA ILE A 531 -25.57 -26.24 -11.66
C ILE A 531 -26.38 -27.54 -11.66
N LEU A 532 -26.87 -27.96 -12.82
CA LEU A 532 -27.67 -29.18 -12.96
C LEU A 532 -26.82 -30.47 -12.95
N ASN A 533 -25.67 -30.44 -13.64
CA ASN A 533 -24.88 -31.65 -13.86
C ASN A 533 -23.76 -31.87 -12.84
N ALA A 534 -23.37 -30.85 -12.08
CA ALA A 534 -22.35 -30.98 -11.05
C ALA A 534 -22.84 -30.52 -9.65
N PRO A 535 -23.94 -31.10 -9.11
CA PRO A 535 -24.60 -30.62 -7.87
C PRO A 535 -23.73 -30.75 -6.61
N GLN A 536 -22.63 -31.48 -6.67
CA GLN A 536 -21.67 -31.65 -5.57
C GLN A 536 -20.40 -30.81 -5.74
N SER A 537 -20.33 -29.97 -6.80
CA SER A 537 -19.16 -29.15 -7.05
C SER A 537 -19.01 -28.03 -6.02
N ALA A 538 -17.81 -27.86 -5.51
CA ALA A 538 -17.44 -26.72 -4.66
C ALA A 538 -17.60 -25.34 -5.37
N LEU A 539 -17.76 -25.33 -6.70
CA LEU A 539 -17.92 -24.13 -7.52
C LEU A 539 -19.37 -23.65 -7.61
N LEU A 540 -20.36 -24.39 -7.08
CA LEU A 540 -21.77 -24.00 -7.15
C LEU A 540 -22.11 -22.61 -6.61
N PRO A 541 -21.56 -22.16 -5.47
CA PRO A 541 -21.81 -20.80 -4.99
C PRO A 541 -21.34 -19.74 -5.98
N GLN A 542 -20.20 -19.98 -6.62
CA GLN A 542 -19.65 -19.08 -7.64
C GLN A 542 -20.49 -19.12 -8.92
N ALA A 543 -20.90 -20.29 -9.36
CA ALA A 543 -21.74 -20.45 -10.55
C ALA A 543 -23.09 -19.73 -10.38
N ARG A 544 -23.73 -19.85 -9.22
CA ARG A 544 -25.00 -19.14 -8.92
C ARG A 544 -24.82 -17.62 -8.94
N ARG A 545 -23.76 -17.11 -8.32
CA ARG A 545 -23.46 -15.67 -8.36
C ARG A 545 -23.21 -15.16 -9.77
N GLU A 546 -22.44 -15.91 -10.57
CA GLU A 546 -22.21 -15.54 -11.99
C GLU A 546 -23.50 -15.59 -12.81
N LEU A 547 -24.40 -16.52 -12.51
CA LEU A 547 -25.70 -16.63 -13.16
C LEU A 547 -26.59 -15.40 -12.88
N GLU A 548 -26.61 -14.93 -11.63
CA GLU A 548 -27.31 -13.69 -11.25
C GLU A 548 -26.72 -12.46 -11.95
N LEU A 549 -25.39 -12.38 -12.05
CA LEU A 549 -24.71 -11.32 -12.79
C LEU A 549 -25.04 -11.39 -14.30
N ALA A 550 -25.08 -12.59 -14.89
CA ALA A 550 -25.41 -12.76 -16.29
C ALA A 550 -26.88 -12.40 -16.60
N ARG A 551 -27.78 -12.65 -15.65
CA ARG A 551 -29.20 -12.26 -15.74
C ARG A 551 -29.47 -10.78 -15.44
N GLY A 552 -28.46 -10.00 -15.04
CA GLY A 552 -28.61 -8.60 -14.66
C GLY A 552 -29.32 -8.37 -13.32
N ALA A 553 -29.47 -9.40 -12.48
CA ALA A 553 -30.15 -9.32 -11.18
C ALA A 553 -29.29 -8.67 -10.09
N VAL A 554 -27.95 -8.59 -10.28
CA VAL A 554 -26.99 -7.97 -9.37
C VAL A 554 -26.09 -7.01 -10.15
N PRO A 555 -25.86 -5.78 -9.67
CA PRO A 555 -24.89 -4.88 -10.31
C PRO A 555 -23.49 -5.50 -10.32
N SER A 556 -22.75 -5.31 -11.40
CA SER A 556 -21.32 -5.65 -11.47
C SER A 556 -20.55 -4.73 -10.51
N THR A 557 -19.99 -5.27 -9.44
CA THR A 557 -19.10 -4.55 -8.50
C THR A 557 -17.70 -4.42 -9.07
#